data_c103a1434d214599ee599f6ca40aef73
#
_entry.id   c103a1434d214599ee599f6ca40aef73
#
_cell.length_a   1.000
_cell.length_b   1.000
_cell.length_c   1.000
_cell.angle_alpha   90.00
_cell.angle_beta   90.00
_cell.angle_gamma   90.00
#
_symmetry.space_group_name_H-M   'P 1'
#
loop_
_entity.id
_entity.type
_entity.pdbx_description
1 polymer ?
#
loop_
_entity_poly.entity_id
_entity_poly.type
_entity_poly.pdbx_seq_one_letter_code
_entity_poly.pdbx_strand_id
1 'polypeptide(L)'
;MTKFRTERDSMGELNVPADALYGAQTQRAVDNFPISGLPMPREFIRALGLIKAAAAEANGKLGYLKKKQVKAIRQAAEAVSAGQYDAHFPIDVFQTGSGTSSNMNANEVIAHIAAKAGTAVHANDHVNYGQSSNDVIPTAIHVSAALTVHEQLLPSLVHLQKIIDKRARELRNVAKTGRTHLMDAMPVTFGQELSGWSAQVASARERIGDTLVRVRRLPQGGSAVGTGINADPKFGSAVAQELKRLTGVKFESSANFYEGMSSQDAAVELSGQLKTLAVSLMKIANDLRWMNSGPLAGLGEIELPALQPGSSIMPGKVNPVIPEATAMVAAQVIGNDATITIGGQSGNFQLNVMLPVIAYNLLQSIQLLANVSRLLADKAIAGFTVNRERIKLALDRNPILVTALNPVIGYEKGAATAKQAYKEGRPILDVAVQTTGLSRDALKELLDPLALTRGGIREGGSGGG
;
A
#
# COMPACT_ATOMS: atom_id res chain seq x y z
N MET A 1 -14.09 3.82 40.75
CA MET A 1 -12.71 4.31 41.01
C MET A 1 -11.74 3.29 40.46
N THR A 2 -10.83 3.71 39.59
CA THR A 2 -9.75 2.85 39.09
C THR A 2 -8.89 2.41 40.26
N LYS A 3 -8.70 1.09 40.43
CA LYS A 3 -7.79 0.56 41.42
C LYS A 3 -6.37 0.64 40.88
N PHE A 4 -5.40 0.98 41.71
CA PHE A 4 -3.98 1.05 41.36
C PHE A 4 -3.20 0.02 42.12
N ARG A 5 -2.06 -0.39 41.57
CA ARG A 5 -1.00 -1.11 42.25
C ARG A 5 0.30 -0.32 42.14
N THR A 6 1.19 -0.45 43.14
CA THR A 6 2.52 0.17 43.09
C THR A 6 3.47 -0.73 42.31
N GLU A 7 4.13 -0.14 41.32
CA GLU A 7 5.23 -0.75 40.56
C GLU A 7 6.49 0.09 40.74
N ARG A 8 7.66 -0.50 40.47
CA ARG A 8 8.97 0.16 40.68
C ARG A 8 9.89 -0.07 39.49
N ASP A 9 10.62 0.96 39.10
CA ASP A 9 11.75 0.91 38.20
C ASP A 9 12.99 1.59 38.78
N SER A 10 14.03 1.82 37.98
CA SER A 10 15.27 2.49 38.43
C SER A 10 15.09 3.95 38.90
N MET A 11 13.95 4.57 38.53
CA MET A 11 13.61 5.97 38.90
C MET A 11 12.74 6.05 40.16
N GLY A 12 12.28 4.92 40.71
CA GLY A 12 11.44 4.87 41.89
C GLY A 12 10.06 4.25 41.64
N GLU A 13 9.19 4.41 42.67
CA GLU A 13 7.83 3.86 42.65
C GLU A 13 6.84 4.77 41.94
N LEU A 14 5.82 4.16 41.31
CA LEU A 14 4.65 4.85 40.78
C LEU A 14 3.44 3.92 40.75
N ASN A 15 2.26 4.53 40.61
CA ASN A 15 1.01 3.81 40.52
C ASN A 15 0.68 3.42 39.09
N VAL A 16 0.36 2.14 38.87
CA VAL A 16 -0.09 1.57 37.61
C VAL A 16 -1.51 1.03 37.78
N PRO A 17 -2.44 1.14 36.81
CA PRO A 17 -3.76 0.55 36.91
C PRO A 17 -3.66 -0.93 37.29
N ALA A 18 -4.47 -1.38 38.24
CA ALA A 18 -4.33 -2.72 38.84
C ALA A 18 -4.59 -3.87 37.86
N ASP A 19 -5.38 -3.62 36.80
CA ASP A 19 -5.71 -4.53 35.72
C ASP A 19 -4.72 -4.51 34.55
N ALA A 20 -3.85 -3.47 34.48
CA ALA A 20 -2.83 -3.39 33.43
C ALA A 20 -1.79 -4.51 33.56
N LEU A 21 -1.35 -5.07 32.43
CA LEU A 21 -0.27 -6.06 32.39
C LEU A 21 1.11 -5.45 32.18
N TYR A 22 1.16 -4.16 31.91
CA TYR A 22 2.42 -3.41 31.83
C TYR A 22 2.87 -2.92 33.22
N GLY A 23 4.12 -2.49 33.34
CA GLY A 23 4.73 -2.05 34.59
C GLY A 23 5.07 -0.55 34.60
N ALA A 24 6.08 -0.21 35.42
CA ALA A 24 6.46 1.15 35.70
C ALA A 24 6.97 1.93 34.49
N GLN A 25 7.82 1.34 33.66
CA GLN A 25 8.38 2.06 32.50
C GLN A 25 7.32 2.41 31.46
N THR A 26 6.38 1.51 31.23
CA THR A 26 5.23 1.79 30.33
C THR A 26 4.35 2.89 30.89
N GLN A 27 4.02 2.87 32.20
CA GLN A 27 3.20 3.93 32.81
C GLN A 27 3.87 5.29 32.70
N ARG A 28 5.18 5.40 32.94
CA ARG A 28 5.90 6.66 32.71
C ARG A 28 5.80 7.15 31.27
N ALA A 29 5.87 6.24 30.31
CA ALA A 29 5.73 6.61 28.91
C ALA A 29 4.31 7.12 28.59
N VAL A 30 3.27 6.49 29.14
CA VAL A 30 1.88 6.96 29.03
C VAL A 30 1.71 8.35 29.61
N ASP A 31 2.32 8.59 30.79
CA ASP A 31 2.23 9.88 31.48
C ASP A 31 3.04 10.98 30.76
N ASN A 32 4.16 10.62 30.13
CA ASN A 32 5.05 11.56 29.45
C ASN A 32 4.60 11.96 28.04
N PHE A 33 3.87 11.11 27.34
CA PHE A 33 3.57 11.29 25.91
C PHE A 33 2.07 11.30 25.58
N PRO A 34 1.20 12.08 26.25
CA PRO A 34 -0.20 12.23 25.87
C PRO A 34 -0.33 13.20 24.68
N ILE A 35 0.09 12.80 23.48
CA ILE A 35 0.25 13.70 22.32
C ILE A 35 -0.87 13.52 21.31
N SER A 36 -1.01 12.33 20.73
CA SER A 36 -1.98 12.10 19.64
C SER A 36 -3.15 11.19 20.03
N GLY A 37 -2.97 10.36 21.05
CA GLY A 37 -3.89 9.29 21.41
C GLY A 37 -3.88 8.10 20.44
N LEU A 38 -2.93 8.06 19.49
CA LEU A 38 -2.77 6.97 18.54
C LEU A 38 -1.75 5.96 19.10
N PRO A 39 -2.17 4.72 19.42
CA PRO A 39 -1.23 3.67 19.81
C PRO A 39 -0.46 3.14 18.59
N MET A 40 0.60 2.39 18.85
CA MET A 40 1.32 1.67 17.79
C MET A 40 0.40 0.68 17.08
N PRO A 41 0.54 0.51 15.74
CA PRO A 41 -0.31 -0.39 14.95
C PRO A 41 -0.26 -1.84 15.45
N ARG A 42 -1.36 -2.55 15.30
CA ARG A 42 -1.49 -3.96 15.69
C ARG A 42 -0.40 -4.84 15.06
N GLU A 43 -0.05 -4.60 13.81
CA GLU A 43 0.98 -5.32 13.08
C GLU A 43 2.37 -5.14 13.71
N PHE A 44 2.63 -3.96 14.28
CA PHE A 44 3.87 -3.68 15.02
C PHE A 44 3.91 -4.42 16.34
N ILE A 45 2.81 -4.44 17.10
CA ILE A 45 2.69 -5.21 18.35
C ILE A 45 2.86 -6.70 18.07
N ARG A 46 2.24 -7.20 16.99
CA ARG A 46 2.43 -8.59 16.50
C ARG A 46 3.91 -8.89 16.26
N ALA A 47 4.61 -8.01 15.57
CA ALA A 47 6.03 -8.19 15.28
C ALA A 47 6.87 -8.21 16.55
N LEU A 48 6.60 -7.33 17.53
CA LEU A 48 7.26 -7.37 18.83
C LEU A 48 7.06 -8.74 19.52
N GLY A 49 5.83 -9.24 19.56
CA GLY A 49 5.55 -10.57 20.09
C GLY A 49 6.34 -11.68 19.38
N LEU A 50 6.36 -11.68 18.05
CA LEU A 50 7.13 -12.66 17.27
C LEU A 50 8.63 -12.58 17.53
N ILE A 51 9.20 -11.37 17.61
CA ILE A 51 10.62 -11.15 17.90
C ILE A 51 10.95 -11.68 19.30
N LYS A 52 10.13 -11.38 20.31
CA LYS A 52 10.37 -11.86 21.69
C LYS A 52 10.26 -13.37 21.80
N ALA A 53 9.32 -14.00 21.10
CA ALA A 53 9.23 -15.46 21.01
C ALA A 53 10.46 -16.07 20.35
N ALA A 54 10.90 -15.50 19.22
CA ALA A 54 12.08 -15.95 18.49
C ALA A 54 13.37 -15.74 19.30
N ALA A 55 13.51 -14.60 19.99
CA ALA A 55 14.66 -14.29 20.85
C ALA A 55 14.76 -15.25 22.05
N ALA A 56 13.63 -15.59 22.68
CA ALA A 56 13.62 -16.57 23.77
C ALA A 56 14.08 -17.96 23.30
N GLU A 57 13.60 -18.44 22.16
CA GLU A 57 14.02 -19.72 21.56
C GLU A 57 15.52 -19.69 21.18
N ALA A 58 15.97 -18.61 20.56
CA ALA A 58 17.38 -18.42 20.19
C ALA A 58 18.29 -18.46 21.43
N ASN A 59 17.97 -17.69 22.46
CA ASN A 59 18.73 -17.66 23.72
C ASN A 59 18.68 -19.02 24.46
N GLY A 60 17.56 -19.74 24.36
CA GLY A 60 17.47 -21.09 24.91
C GLY A 60 18.40 -22.07 24.20
N LYS A 61 18.47 -22.03 22.86
CA LYS A 61 19.36 -22.88 22.04
C LYS A 61 20.84 -22.53 22.26
N LEU A 62 21.13 -21.26 22.50
CA LEU A 62 22.47 -20.78 22.80
C LEU A 62 22.91 -21.00 24.26
N GLY A 63 21.98 -21.47 25.14
CA GLY A 63 22.29 -21.82 26.52
C GLY A 63 22.13 -20.70 27.55
N TYR A 64 21.62 -19.53 27.17
CA TYR A 64 21.50 -18.36 28.07
C TYR A 64 20.19 -18.34 28.85
N LEU A 65 19.14 -18.99 28.40
CA LEU A 65 17.86 -19.13 29.12
C LEU A 65 17.54 -20.57 29.45
N LYS A 66 17.00 -20.80 30.65
CA LYS A 66 16.55 -22.12 31.08
C LYS A 66 15.28 -22.54 30.32
N LYS A 67 15.12 -23.83 30.04
CA LYS A 67 13.96 -24.37 29.31
C LYS A 67 12.60 -23.89 29.82
N LYS A 68 12.42 -23.75 31.15
CA LYS A 68 11.18 -23.25 31.74
C LYS A 68 10.92 -21.79 31.39
N GLN A 69 11.97 -20.94 31.42
CA GLN A 69 11.90 -19.52 31.05
C GLN A 69 11.59 -19.35 29.56
N VAL A 70 12.29 -20.09 28.69
CA VAL A 70 12.04 -20.09 27.23
C VAL A 70 10.58 -20.41 26.96
N LYS A 71 10.05 -21.49 27.53
CA LYS A 71 8.66 -21.91 27.32
C LYS A 71 7.68 -20.81 27.75
N ALA A 72 7.89 -20.22 28.92
CA ALA A 72 6.99 -19.21 29.47
C ALA A 72 7.01 -17.93 28.66
N ILE A 73 8.21 -17.42 28.29
CA ILE A 73 8.35 -16.20 27.47
C ILE A 73 7.75 -16.44 26.08
N ARG A 74 8.06 -17.57 25.44
CA ARG A 74 7.52 -17.91 24.12
C ARG A 74 5.99 -17.93 24.13
N GLN A 75 5.36 -18.65 25.06
CA GLN A 75 3.90 -18.73 25.14
C GLN A 75 3.26 -17.35 25.37
N ALA A 76 3.81 -16.54 26.26
CA ALA A 76 3.33 -15.19 26.51
C ALA A 76 3.50 -14.28 25.28
N ALA A 77 4.64 -14.34 24.61
CA ALA A 77 4.94 -13.55 23.41
C ALA A 77 4.08 -13.98 22.20
N GLU A 78 3.82 -15.28 22.01
CA GLU A 78 2.89 -15.79 21.01
C GLU A 78 1.46 -15.29 21.26
N ALA A 79 1.00 -15.23 22.52
CA ALA A 79 -0.31 -14.70 22.88
C ALA A 79 -0.43 -13.18 22.60
N VAL A 80 0.64 -12.41 22.85
CA VAL A 80 0.75 -10.99 22.45
C VAL A 80 0.67 -10.90 20.92
N SER A 81 1.45 -11.70 20.21
CA SER A 81 1.44 -11.74 18.74
C SER A 81 0.05 -12.08 18.17
N ALA A 82 -0.72 -12.92 18.85
CA ALA A 82 -2.09 -13.28 18.48
C ALA A 82 -3.14 -12.20 18.78
N GLY A 83 -2.78 -11.08 19.43
CA GLY A 83 -3.69 -9.97 19.73
C GLY A 83 -4.51 -10.11 21.01
N GLN A 84 -4.20 -11.09 21.85
CA GLN A 84 -4.99 -11.32 23.07
C GLN A 84 -4.82 -10.23 24.13
N TYR A 85 -3.81 -9.38 23.97
CA TYR A 85 -3.42 -8.39 24.96
C TYR A 85 -3.21 -6.98 24.39
N ASP A 86 -3.77 -6.67 23.23
CA ASP A 86 -3.57 -5.38 22.56
C ASP A 86 -3.95 -4.16 23.40
N ALA A 87 -4.98 -4.29 24.28
CA ALA A 87 -5.38 -3.23 25.22
C ALA A 87 -4.29 -2.85 26.24
N HIS A 88 -3.24 -3.66 26.38
CA HIS A 88 -2.12 -3.38 27.27
C HIS A 88 -0.92 -2.72 26.57
N PHE A 89 -1.13 -2.18 25.37
CA PHE A 89 -0.13 -1.42 24.59
C PHE A 89 -0.63 0.02 24.36
N PRO A 90 -0.72 0.85 25.42
CA PRO A 90 -1.37 2.16 25.36
C PRO A 90 -0.45 3.30 24.88
N ILE A 91 0.83 3.03 24.61
CA ILE A 91 1.82 4.08 24.36
C ILE A 91 1.56 4.75 23.01
N ASP A 92 1.55 6.10 23.03
CA ASP A 92 1.39 6.94 21.85
C ASP A 92 2.50 6.71 20.81
N VAL A 93 2.19 6.88 19.53
CA VAL A 93 3.16 6.83 18.43
C VAL A 93 4.28 7.85 18.65
N PHE A 94 3.95 9.06 19.12
CA PHE A 94 4.90 10.11 19.46
C PHE A 94 5.47 9.87 20.86
N GLN A 95 6.46 9.00 20.93
CA GLN A 95 7.14 8.53 22.13
C GLN A 95 8.65 8.77 22.02
N THR A 96 9.46 8.14 22.90
CA THR A 96 10.91 8.17 22.72
C THR A 96 11.30 7.67 21.32
N GLY A 97 12.14 8.42 20.62
CA GLY A 97 12.40 8.24 19.19
C GLY A 97 13.04 6.89 18.81
N SER A 98 13.72 6.24 19.74
CA SER A 98 14.24 4.87 19.60
C SER A 98 13.16 3.79 19.75
N GLY A 99 11.93 4.14 20.16
CA GLY A 99 10.86 3.19 20.45
C GLY A 99 11.08 2.37 21.73
N THR A 100 12.00 2.79 22.61
CA THR A 100 12.28 2.07 23.86
C THR A 100 11.03 1.89 24.70
N SER A 101 10.13 2.88 24.71
CA SER A 101 8.86 2.78 25.43
C SER A 101 8.04 1.57 24.96
N SER A 102 7.88 1.37 23.65
CA SER A 102 7.16 0.22 23.08
C SER A 102 7.89 -1.11 23.32
N ASN A 103 9.23 -1.13 23.25
CA ASN A 103 10.00 -2.34 23.54
C ASN A 103 9.82 -2.76 25.00
N MET A 104 9.91 -1.80 25.95
CA MET A 104 9.72 -2.10 27.36
C MET A 104 8.28 -2.47 27.69
N ASN A 105 7.30 -1.86 27.01
CA ASN A 105 5.90 -2.28 27.12
C ASN A 105 5.73 -3.77 26.77
N ALA A 106 6.28 -4.22 25.66
CA ALA A 106 6.25 -5.63 25.30
C ALA A 106 6.95 -6.52 26.33
N ASN A 107 8.12 -6.10 26.82
CA ASN A 107 8.88 -6.85 27.83
C ASN A 107 8.11 -6.98 29.15
N GLU A 108 7.50 -5.90 29.63
CA GLU A 108 6.73 -5.88 30.88
C GLU A 108 5.46 -6.72 30.78
N VAL A 109 4.70 -6.59 29.68
CA VAL A 109 3.49 -7.38 29.43
C VAL A 109 3.81 -8.88 29.35
N ILE A 110 4.83 -9.26 28.60
CA ILE A 110 5.25 -10.67 28.46
C ILE A 110 5.71 -11.24 29.80
N ALA A 111 6.52 -10.48 30.56
CA ALA A 111 6.97 -10.92 31.88
C ALA A 111 5.80 -11.12 32.83
N HIS A 112 4.82 -10.24 32.82
CA HIS A 112 3.63 -10.33 33.67
C HIS A 112 2.74 -11.54 33.33
N ILE A 113 2.53 -11.80 32.02
CA ILE A 113 1.78 -12.99 31.56
C ILE A 113 2.50 -14.27 31.99
N ALA A 114 3.82 -14.34 31.82
CA ALA A 114 4.63 -15.50 32.22
C ALA A 114 4.59 -15.75 33.75
N ALA A 115 4.62 -14.66 34.54
CA ALA A 115 4.48 -14.76 35.98
C ALA A 115 3.11 -15.27 36.43
N LYS A 116 2.03 -14.78 35.82
CA LYS A 116 0.66 -15.29 36.05
C LYS A 116 0.53 -16.78 35.70
N ALA A 117 1.29 -17.27 34.72
CA ALA A 117 1.36 -18.69 34.35
C ALA A 117 2.31 -19.52 35.23
N GLY A 118 2.79 -18.98 36.35
CA GLY A 118 3.61 -19.68 37.33
C GLY A 118 5.10 -19.73 37.01
N THR A 119 5.61 -18.87 36.14
CA THR A 119 7.06 -18.76 35.88
C THR A 119 7.50 -17.30 35.96
N ALA A 120 8.16 -16.96 37.05
CA ALA A 120 8.75 -15.63 37.21
C ALA A 120 9.92 -15.44 36.22
N VAL A 121 9.76 -14.40 35.35
CA VAL A 121 10.80 -13.93 34.44
C VAL A 121 10.91 -12.41 34.59
N HIS A 122 12.12 -11.90 34.46
CA HIS A 122 12.38 -10.46 34.54
C HIS A 122 12.30 -9.84 33.12
N ALA A 123 11.69 -8.68 33.01
CA ALA A 123 11.49 -8.00 31.72
C ALA A 123 12.82 -7.71 30.99
N ASN A 124 13.83 -7.20 31.72
CA ASN A 124 15.13 -6.89 31.15
C ASN A 124 16.06 -8.12 31.07
N ASP A 125 16.20 -8.89 32.18
CA ASP A 125 17.22 -9.93 32.27
C ASP A 125 16.87 -11.20 31.49
N HIS A 126 15.58 -11.44 31.23
CA HIS A 126 15.12 -12.65 30.56
C HIS A 126 14.40 -12.37 29.24
N VAL A 127 13.35 -11.52 29.24
CA VAL A 127 12.57 -11.23 28.01
C VAL A 127 13.42 -10.45 27.00
N ASN A 128 14.22 -9.50 27.49
CA ASN A 128 15.10 -8.64 26.68
C ASN A 128 16.55 -9.15 26.61
N TYR A 129 16.85 -10.36 27.04
CA TYR A 129 18.24 -10.86 27.10
C TYR A 129 18.92 -10.81 25.74
N GLY A 130 20.14 -10.22 25.68
CA GLY A 130 20.90 -10.07 24.43
C GLY A 130 20.33 -9.08 23.43
N GLN A 131 19.41 -8.23 23.85
CA GLN A 131 18.71 -7.26 23.01
C GLN A 131 18.84 -5.84 23.55
N SER A 132 18.65 -4.87 22.67
CA SER A 132 18.39 -3.47 22.99
C SER A 132 17.12 -3.02 22.25
N SER A 133 16.48 -1.96 22.71
CA SER A 133 15.44 -1.31 21.90
C SER A 133 15.98 -0.87 20.54
N ASN A 134 17.28 -0.55 20.49
CA ASN A 134 17.95 0.00 19.33
C ASN A 134 18.07 -1.01 18.16
N ASP A 135 18.11 -2.31 18.43
CA ASP A 135 18.06 -3.36 17.40
C ASP A 135 16.67 -4.00 17.27
N VAL A 136 15.89 -4.07 18.37
CA VAL A 136 14.54 -4.66 18.39
C VAL A 136 13.55 -3.82 17.56
N ILE A 137 13.54 -2.49 17.74
CA ILE A 137 12.53 -1.63 17.10
C ILE A 137 12.70 -1.56 15.59
N PRO A 138 13.89 -1.31 15.01
CA PRO A 138 14.04 -1.40 13.56
C PRO A 138 13.78 -2.82 13.04
N THR A 139 14.11 -3.88 13.79
CA THR A 139 13.70 -5.24 13.44
C THR A 139 12.18 -5.39 13.42
N ALA A 140 11.45 -4.77 14.35
CA ALA A 140 9.99 -4.79 14.38
C ALA A 140 9.38 -4.04 13.19
N ILE A 141 9.97 -2.93 12.74
CA ILE A 141 9.59 -2.23 11.49
C ILE A 141 9.72 -3.19 10.30
N HIS A 142 10.86 -3.84 10.15
CA HIS A 142 11.14 -4.76 9.07
C HIS A 142 10.21 -5.98 9.07
N VAL A 143 10.05 -6.64 10.22
CA VAL A 143 9.20 -7.83 10.36
C VAL A 143 7.74 -7.49 10.11
N SER A 144 7.21 -6.44 10.73
CA SER A 144 5.81 -6.03 10.54
C SER A 144 5.52 -5.62 9.09
N ALA A 145 6.39 -4.82 8.47
CA ALA A 145 6.23 -4.41 7.08
C ALA A 145 6.28 -5.61 6.12
N ALA A 146 7.27 -6.50 6.27
CA ALA A 146 7.41 -7.67 5.41
C ALA A 146 6.19 -8.60 5.50
N LEU A 147 5.68 -8.86 6.71
CA LEU A 147 4.51 -9.72 6.93
C LEU A 147 3.25 -9.07 6.36
N THR A 148 3.01 -7.77 6.63
CA THR A 148 1.81 -7.08 6.15
C THR A 148 1.80 -6.97 4.61
N VAL A 149 2.94 -6.71 4.00
CA VAL A 149 3.07 -6.74 2.53
C VAL A 149 2.77 -8.14 1.98
N HIS A 150 3.37 -9.18 2.57
CA HIS A 150 3.21 -10.54 2.09
C HIS A 150 1.79 -11.09 2.28
N GLU A 151 1.20 -10.87 3.45
CA GLU A 151 -0.09 -11.44 3.83
C GLU A 151 -1.30 -10.64 3.33
N GLN A 152 -1.17 -9.31 3.15
CA GLN A 152 -2.28 -8.43 2.83
C GLN A 152 -2.13 -7.70 1.50
N LEU A 153 -1.04 -6.94 1.29
CA LEU A 153 -0.91 -6.05 0.13
C LEU A 153 -0.75 -6.83 -1.16
N LEU A 154 0.24 -7.73 -1.26
CA LEU A 154 0.49 -8.49 -2.48
C LEU A 154 -0.72 -9.33 -2.92
N PRO A 155 -1.42 -10.06 -2.04
CA PRO A 155 -2.66 -10.74 -2.40
C PRO A 155 -3.76 -9.80 -2.89
N SER A 156 -3.88 -8.59 -2.31
CA SER A 156 -4.86 -7.58 -2.73
C SER A 156 -4.57 -7.06 -4.14
N LEU A 157 -3.29 -6.84 -4.47
CA LEU A 157 -2.87 -6.40 -5.79
C LEU A 157 -3.04 -7.51 -6.85
N VAL A 158 -2.78 -8.77 -6.49
CA VAL A 158 -3.09 -9.93 -7.37
C VAL A 158 -4.58 -9.98 -7.68
N HIS A 159 -5.43 -9.80 -6.66
CA HIS A 159 -6.87 -9.77 -6.83
C HIS A 159 -7.31 -8.61 -7.73
N LEU A 160 -6.84 -7.39 -7.48
CA LEU A 160 -7.13 -6.21 -8.29
C LEU A 160 -6.75 -6.45 -9.75
N GLN A 161 -5.53 -6.91 -10.01
CA GLN A 161 -5.05 -7.21 -11.36
C GLN A 161 -5.94 -8.24 -12.06
N LYS A 162 -6.30 -9.34 -11.37
CA LYS A 162 -7.18 -10.38 -11.91
C LYS A 162 -8.55 -9.84 -12.34
N ILE A 163 -9.14 -8.94 -11.55
CA ILE A 163 -10.42 -8.30 -11.87
C ILE A 163 -10.27 -7.37 -13.07
N ILE A 164 -9.22 -6.55 -13.11
CA ILE A 164 -8.94 -5.68 -14.27
C ILE A 164 -8.78 -6.52 -15.55
N ASP A 165 -7.98 -7.58 -15.51
CA ASP A 165 -7.74 -8.47 -16.66
C ASP A 165 -9.01 -9.15 -17.15
N LYS A 166 -9.88 -9.56 -16.22
CA LYS A 166 -11.19 -10.14 -16.56
C LYS A 166 -12.02 -9.11 -17.32
N ARG A 167 -12.15 -7.88 -16.80
CA ARG A 167 -12.90 -6.80 -17.44
C ARG A 167 -12.30 -6.38 -18.78
N ALA A 168 -10.97 -6.34 -18.88
CA ALA A 168 -10.28 -6.05 -20.13
C ALA A 168 -10.64 -7.07 -21.23
N ARG A 169 -10.70 -8.37 -20.91
CA ARG A 169 -11.13 -9.41 -21.87
C ARG A 169 -12.59 -9.27 -22.26
N GLU A 170 -13.49 -8.99 -21.32
CA GLU A 170 -14.93 -8.79 -21.59
C GLU A 170 -15.17 -7.59 -22.52
N LEU A 171 -14.39 -6.54 -22.38
CA LEU A 171 -14.55 -5.27 -23.07
C LEU A 171 -13.54 -5.06 -24.22
N ARG A 172 -12.83 -6.11 -24.64
CA ARG A 172 -11.75 -6.04 -25.65
C ARG A 172 -12.17 -5.47 -27.02
N ASN A 173 -13.45 -5.63 -27.37
CA ASN A 173 -14.00 -5.19 -28.64
C ASN A 173 -14.94 -3.97 -28.50
N VAL A 174 -14.91 -3.29 -27.34
CA VAL A 174 -15.71 -2.09 -27.12
C VAL A 174 -14.85 -0.87 -27.42
N ALA A 175 -14.90 -0.36 -28.62
CA ALA A 175 -14.21 0.85 -29.03
C ALA A 175 -14.87 2.09 -28.40
N LYS A 176 -14.04 3.04 -28.00
CA LYS A 176 -14.42 4.37 -27.48
C LYS A 176 -13.48 5.44 -28.04
N THR A 177 -13.87 6.70 -27.95
CA THR A 177 -12.96 7.82 -28.22
C THR A 177 -11.82 7.82 -27.19
N GLY A 178 -10.57 7.72 -27.65
CA GLY A 178 -9.41 7.98 -26.81
C GLY A 178 -9.30 9.46 -26.50
N ARG A 179 -8.55 9.82 -25.44
CA ARG A 179 -8.33 11.22 -25.06
C ARG A 179 -6.87 11.46 -24.73
N THR A 180 -6.33 12.53 -25.33
CA THR A 180 -5.05 13.13 -24.94
C THR A 180 -5.32 14.59 -24.57
N HIS A 181 -4.73 15.10 -23.50
CA HIS A 181 -5.04 16.45 -22.97
C HIS A 181 -6.52 16.64 -22.61
N LEU A 182 -7.26 15.57 -22.31
CA LEU A 182 -8.73 15.51 -22.20
C LEU A 182 -9.49 15.88 -23.49
N MET A 183 -8.80 16.05 -24.62
CA MET A 183 -9.37 16.28 -25.93
C MET A 183 -9.56 14.98 -26.69
N ASP A 184 -10.58 14.95 -27.56
CA ASP A 184 -10.88 13.80 -28.39
C ASP A 184 -9.69 13.42 -29.28
N ALA A 185 -9.37 12.14 -29.33
CA ALA A 185 -8.27 11.56 -30.09
C ALA A 185 -8.71 10.31 -30.85
N MET A 186 -7.75 9.54 -31.34
CA MET A 186 -8.03 8.29 -32.07
C MET A 186 -8.68 7.26 -31.12
N PRO A 187 -9.45 6.32 -31.70
CA PRO A 187 -10.14 5.29 -30.93
C PRO A 187 -9.18 4.39 -30.17
N VAL A 188 -9.63 3.96 -28.99
CA VAL A 188 -9.06 2.86 -28.19
C VAL A 188 -10.18 1.91 -27.82
N THR A 189 -9.86 0.69 -27.40
CA THR A 189 -10.87 -0.15 -26.75
C THR A 189 -10.79 -0.01 -25.23
N PHE A 190 -11.90 -0.24 -24.53
CA PHE A 190 -11.87 -0.39 -23.06
C PHE A 190 -10.89 -1.47 -22.63
N GLY A 191 -10.79 -2.57 -23.39
CA GLY A 191 -9.81 -3.62 -23.11
C GLY A 191 -8.38 -3.11 -23.11
N GLN A 192 -8.00 -2.25 -24.07
CA GLN A 192 -6.68 -1.62 -24.15
C GLN A 192 -6.44 -0.66 -22.97
N GLU A 193 -7.40 0.20 -22.65
CA GLU A 193 -7.32 1.11 -21.52
C GLU A 193 -7.14 0.36 -20.19
N LEU A 194 -7.95 -0.65 -19.93
CA LEU A 194 -7.85 -1.50 -18.75
C LEU A 194 -6.54 -2.29 -18.69
N SER A 195 -6.02 -2.72 -19.85
CA SER A 195 -4.72 -3.42 -19.89
C SER A 195 -3.57 -2.53 -19.40
N GLY A 196 -3.63 -1.22 -19.68
CA GLY A 196 -2.69 -0.24 -19.14
C GLY A 196 -2.74 -0.18 -17.61
N TRP A 197 -3.94 -0.20 -17.02
CA TRP A 197 -4.08 -0.26 -15.55
C TRP A 197 -3.55 -1.56 -14.97
N SER A 198 -3.83 -2.70 -15.61
CA SER A 198 -3.29 -4.00 -15.21
C SER A 198 -1.77 -4.00 -15.20
N ALA A 199 -1.14 -3.46 -16.23
CA ALA A 199 0.31 -3.34 -16.33
C ALA A 199 0.90 -2.45 -15.22
N GLN A 200 0.24 -1.34 -14.86
CA GLN A 200 0.67 -0.48 -13.75
C GLN A 200 0.65 -1.24 -12.41
N VAL A 201 -0.41 -2.03 -12.15
CA VAL A 201 -0.53 -2.84 -10.93
C VAL A 201 0.51 -3.97 -10.91
N ALA A 202 0.74 -4.64 -12.04
CA ALA A 202 1.77 -5.68 -12.17
C ALA A 202 3.17 -5.13 -11.84
N SER A 203 3.56 -4.03 -12.49
CA SER A 203 4.85 -3.39 -12.26
C SER A 203 5.02 -2.87 -10.82
N ALA A 204 3.93 -2.40 -10.18
CA ALA A 204 3.98 -2.01 -8.77
C ALA A 204 4.24 -3.23 -7.85
N ARG A 205 3.62 -4.38 -8.15
CA ARG A 205 3.87 -5.63 -7.41
C ARG A 205 5.33 -6.07 -7.50
N GLU A 206 5.92 -6.00 -8.70
CA GLU A 206 7.34 -6.32 -8.92
C GLU A 206 8.23 -5.41 -8.10
N ARG A 207 8.07 -4.08 -8.20
CA ARG A 207 8.85 -3.09 -7.43
C ARG A 207 8.76 -3.33 -5.93
N ILE A 208 7.55 -3.55 -5.40
CA ILE A 208 7.36 -3.85 -3.97
C ILE A 208 8.05 -5.18 -3.61
N GLY A 209 7.94 -6.21 -4.44
CA GLY A 209 8.61 -7.49 -4.25
C GLY A 209 10.14 -7.36 -4.16
N ASP A 210 10.73 -6.51 -4.99
CA ASP A 210 12.17 -6.27 -5.02
C ASP A 210 12.68 -5.60 -3.74
N THR A 211 11.89 -4.70 -3.13
CA THR A 211 12.28 -4.07 -1.86
C THR A 211 12.31 -5.05 -0.70
N LEU A 212 11.47 -6.10 -0.73
CA LEU A 212 11.40 -7.09 0.35
C LEU A 212 12.72 -7.83 0.57
N VAL A 213 13.61 -7.88 -0.42
CA VAL A 213 14.96 -8.46 -0.26
C VAL A 213 15.74 -7.70 0.81
N ARG A 214 15.62 -6.37 0.87
CA ARG A 214 16.29 -5.51 1.85
C ARG A 214 15.52 -5.42 3.16
N VAL A 215 14.21 -5.30 3.12
CA VAL A 215 13.33 -5.29 4.31
C VAL A 215 13.46 -6.56 5.15
N ARG A 216 13.78 -7.72 4.55
CA ARG A 216 13.98 -8.98 5.28
C ARG A 216 15.34 -9.14 5.95
N ARG A 217 16.27 -8.18 5.81
CA ARG A 217 17.53 -8.15 6.53
C ARG A 217 17.34 -7.44 7.86
N LEU A 218 17.57 -8.16 8.95
CA LEU A 218 17.21 -7.71 10.30
C LEU A 218 18.43 -7.18 11.04
N PRO A 219 18.36 -6.00 11.68
CA PRO A 219 19.42 -5.47 12.53
C PRO A 219 19.50 -6.16 13.91
N GLN A 220 18.61 -7.11 14.22
CA GLN A 220 18.61 -7.86 15.47
C GLN A 220 19.95 -8.57 15.71
N GLY A 221 20.55 -8.32 16.87
CA GLY A 221 21.88 -8.79 17.22
C GLY A 221 22.91 -7.67 17.30
N GLY A 222 22.61 -6.47 16.79
CA GLY A 222 23.44 -5.29 16.91
C GLY A 222 23.47 -4.71 18.33
N SER A 223 22.48 -5.06 19.14
CA SER A 223 22.25 -4.59 20.51
C SER A 223 22.29 -3.05 20.65
N ALA A 224 23.14 -2.49 21.49
CA ALA A 224 23.11 -1.06 21.83
C ALA A 224 23.53 -0.11 20.71
N VAL A 225 24.61 -0.42 19.98
CA VAL A 225 25.25 0.49 18.99
C VAL A 225 25.73 -0.22 17.70
N GLY A 226 25.37 -1.49 17.52
CA GLY A 226 25.78 -2.28 16.34
C GLY A 226 26.94 -3.24 16.59
N THR A 227 27.58 -3.21 17.76
CA THR A 227 28.72 -4.07 18.13
C THR A 227 28.30 -5.44 18.63
N GLY A 228 27.01 -5.65 18.93
CA GLY A 228 26.50 -6.89 19.53
C GLY A 228 26.92 -7.09 20.99
N ILE A 229 27.21 -6.00 21.73
CA ILE A 229 27.61 -6.11 23.14
C ILE A 229 26.54 -6.83 23.96
N ASN A 230 26.96 -7.77 24.81
CA ASN A 230 26.09 -8.62 25.64
C ASN A 230 25.14 -9.54 24.86
N ALA A 231 25.37 -9.75 23.56
CA ALA A 231 24.69 -10.74 22.74
C ALA A 231 25.67 -11.79 22.20
N ASP A 232 25.21 -13.04 22.06
CA ASP A 232 26.00 -14.06 21.39
C ASP A 232 26.19 -13.68 19.91
N PRO A 233 27.38 -13.86 19.29
CA PRO A 233 27.59 -13.57 17.89
C PRO A 233 26.63 -14.28 16.92
N LYS A 234 26.04 -15.40 17.34
CA LYS A 234 25.06 -16.17 16.55
C LYS A 234 23.61 -15.73 16.82
N PHE A 235 23.37 -14.82 17.75
CA PHE A 235 22.02 -14.46 18.19
C PHE A 235 21.16 -13.93 17.05
N GLY A 236 21.64 -12.94 16.28
CA GLY A 236 20.88 -12.36 15.16
C GLY A 236 20.46 -13.40 14.12
N SER A 237 21.36 -14.30 13.74
CA SER A 237 21.06 -15.38 12.78
C SER A 237 20.09 -16.41 13.37
N ALA A 238 20.21 -16.73 14.66
CA ALA A 238 19.30 -17.64 15.35
C ALA A 238 17.88 -17.06 15.44
N VAL A 239 17.74 -15.76 15.75
CA VAL A 239 16.44 -15.06 15.75
C VAL A 239 15.81 -15.06 14.36
N ALA A 240 16.57 -14.75 13.29
CA ALA A 240 16.07 -14.77 11.92
C ALA A 240 15.55 -16.17 11.51
N GLN A 241 16.22 -17.23 11.91
CA GLN A 241 15.79 -18.61 11.69
C GLN A 241 14.49 -18.95 12.43
N GLU A 242 14.34 -18.52 13.68
CA GLU A 242 13.12 -18.71 14.45
C GLU A 242 11.95 -17.90 13.89
N LEU A 243 12.17 -16.66 13.46
CA LEU A 243 11.16 -15.87 12.77
C LEU A 243 10.68 -16.55 11.48
N LYS A 244 11.60 -17.12 10.69
CA LYS A 244 11.23 -17.94 9.52
C LYS A 244 10.36 -19.12 9.92
N ARG A 245 10.70 -19.83 11.00
CA ARG A 245 9.90 -20.98 11.50
C ARG A 245 8.51 -20.56 11.93
N LEU A 246 8.38 -19.39 12.59
CA LEU A 246 7.11 -18.88 13.10
C LEU A 246 6.20 -18.31 12.01
N THR A 247 6.77 -17.72 10.96
CA THR A 247 6.02 -16.91 9.98
C THR A 247 5.99 -17.51 8.57
N GLY A 248 6.88 -18.44 8.26
CA GLY A 248 7.10 -18.93 6.90
C GLY A 248 7.89 -17.97 6.00
N VAL A 249 8.10 -16.72 6.42
CA VAL A 249 8.86 -15.71 5.66
C VAL A 249 10.35 -15.85 5.99
N LYS A 250 11.19 -15.89 4.94
CA LYS A 250 12.64 -15.98 5.08
C LYS A 250 13.21 -14.61 5.48
N PHE A 251 13.56 -14.47 6.75
CA PHE A 251 14.36 -13.36 7.26
C PHE A 251 15.84 -13.75 7.34
N GLU A 252 16.71 -12.76 7.32
CA GLU A 252 18.19 -12.93 7.38
C GLU A 252 18.75 -11.89 8.38
N SER A 253 19.82 -12.25 9.08
CA SER A 253 20.58 -11.28 9.87
C SER A 253 21.25 -10.28 8.93
N SER A 254 21.20 -8.98 9.25
CA SER A 254 21.91 -7.96 8.46
C SER A 254 23.42 -8.23 8.45
N ALA A 255 24.06 -8.00 7.33
CA ALA A 255 25.50 -8.06 7.22
C ALA A 255 26.19 -6.88 7.96
N ASN A 256 25.46 -5.79 8.16
CA ASN A 256 25.94 -4.60 8.85
C ASN A 256 24.85 -4.08 9.78
N PHE A 257 25.04 -4.27 11.09
CA PHE A 257 24.09 -3.80 12.10
C PHE A 257 24.09 -2.29 12.27
N TYR A 258 25.22 -1.62 12.00
CA TYR A 258 25.32 -0.16 12.12
C TYR A 258 24.40 0.54 11.13
N GLU A 259 24.37 0.06 9.89
CA GLU A 259 23.46 0.57 8.85
C GLU A 259 21.99 0.35 9.25
N GLY A 260 21.61 -0.87 9.64
CA GLY A 260 20.22 -1.21 9.97
C GLY A 260 19.68 -0.52 11.24
N MET A 261 20.54 0.03 12.10
CA MET A 261 20.15 0.74 13.32
C MET A 261 20.15 2.26 13.13
N SER A 262 21.15 2.81 12.45
CA SER A 262 21.31 4.26 12.26
C SER A 262 20.57 4.80 11.04
N SER A 263 20.29 3.95 10.06
CA SER A 263 19.57 4.27 8.85
C SER A 263 18.27 3.46 8.77
N GLN A 264 17.29 3.97 8.01
CA GLN A 264 16.02 3.29 7.73
C GLN A 264 15.76 3.20 6.22
N ASP A 265 16.83 3.05 5.43
CA ASP A 265 16.79 3.07 3.97
C ASP A 265 15.84 2.03 3.38
N ALA A 266 15.77 0.83 3.96
CA ALA A 266 14.84 -0.20 3.51
C ALA A 266 13.37 0.19 3.72
N ALA A 267 13.05 0.90 4.81
CA ALA A 267 11.71 1.43 5.07
C ALA A 267 11.37 2.59 4.12
N VAL A 268 12.33 3.50 3.88
CA VAL A 268 12.19 4.63 2.93
C VAL A 268 12.00 4.10 1.51
N GLU A 269 12.80 3.11 1.09
CA GLU A 269 12.68 2.49 -0.23
C GLU A 269 11.30 1.85 -0.43
N LEU A 270 10.85 1.02 0.52
CA LEU A 270 9.52 0.42 0.47
C LEU A 270 8.44 1.49 0.38
N SER A 271 8.51 2.54 1.21
CA SER A 271 7.59 3.67 1.18
C SER A 271 7.54 4.34 -0.18
N GLY A 272 8.68 4.56 -0.83
CA GLY A 272 8.76 5.10 -2.19
C GLY A 272 8.03 4.23 -3.23
N GLN A 273 8.08 2.90 -3.11
CA GLN A 273 7.33 2.00 -3.99
C GLN A 273 5.83 1.98 -3.66
N LEU A 274 5.44 2.09 -2.39
CA LEU A 274 4.04 2.28 -1.99
C LEU A 274 3.48 3.59 -2.54
N LYS A 275 4.25 4.67 -2.52
CA LYS A 275 3.89 5.94 -3.16
C LYS A 275 3.69 5.77 -4.67
N THR A 276 4.57 5.04 -5.36
CA THR A 276 4.42 4.77 -6.79
C THR A 276 3.12 4.03 -7.10
N LEU A 277 2.75 3.03 -6.29
CA LEU A 277 1.46 2.36 -6.37
C LEU A 277 0.30 3.34 -6.13
N ALA A 278 0.40 4.19 -5.11
CA ALA A 278 -0.63 5.20 -4.79
C ALA A 278 -0.88 6.15 -5.98
N VAL A 279 0.18 6.60 -6.66
CA VAL A 279 0.08 7.42 -7.88
C VAL A 279 -0.68 6.68 -8.99
N SER A 280 -0.39 5.39 -9.20
CA SER A 280 -1.11 4.55 -10.19
C SER A 280 -2.59 4.41 -9.83
N LEU A 281 -2.91 4.14 -8.56
CA LEU A 281 -4.31 4.02 -8.11
C LEU A 281 -5.06 5.35 -8.19
N MET A 282 -4.40 6.48 -7.92
CA MET A 282 -4.96 7.82 -8.09
C MET A 282 -5.36 8.06 -9.55
N LYS A 283 -4.48 7.70 -10.50
CA LYS A 283 -4.77 7.82 -11.95
C LYS A 283 -5.97 6.96 -12.34
N ILE A 284 -6.02 5.70 -11.92
CA ILE A 284 -7.14 4.78 -12.19
C ILE A 284 -8.45 5.33 -11.61
N ALA A 285 -8.42 5.81 -10.38
CA ALA A 285 -9.57 6.39 -9.70
C ALA A 285 -10.10 7.63 -10.43
N ASN A 286 -9.20 8.51 -10.89
CA ASN A 286 -9.59 9.70 -11.64
C ASN A 286 -10.16 9.36 -13.02
N ASP A 287 -9.60 8.40 -13.74
CA ASP A 287 -10.17 7.93 -15.02
C ASP A 287 -11.58 7.38 -14.82
N LEU A 288 -11.81 6.55 -13.80
CA LEU A 288 -13.13 6.05 -13.45
C LEU A 288 -14.12 7.19 -13.16
N ARG A 289 -13.70 8.20 -12.39
CA ARG A 289 -14.54 9.38 -12.08
C ARG A 289 -14.88 10.18 -13.33
N TRP A 290 -13.93 10.40 -14.23
CA TRP A 290 -14.16 11.08 -15.49
C TRP A 290 -15.13 10.32 -16.37
N MET A 291 -14.91 9.03 -16.62
CA MET A 291 -15.79 8.21 -17.44
C MET A 291 -17.21 8.10 -16.89
N ASN A 292 -17.37 8.12 -15.56
CA ASN A 292 -18.66 8.07 -14.87
C ASN A 292 -19.32 9.44 -14.71
N SER A 293 -18.67 10.54 -15.09
CA SER A 293 -19.18 11.89 -14.85
C SER A 293 -20.49 12.15 -15.57
N GLY A 294 -21.39 12.87 -14.94
CA GLY A 294 -22.68 13.24 -15.48
C GLY A 294 -23.86 12.70 -14.65
N PRO A 295 -24.79 11.91 -15.24
CA PRO A 295 -24.77 11.24 -16.56
C PRO A 295 -25.08 12.12 -17.76
N LEU A 296 -25.76 13.23 -17.60
CA LEU A 296 -26.24 14.06 -18.74
C LEU A 296 -25.19 15.09 -19.17
N ALA A 297 -24.66 15.89 -18.24
CA ALA A 297 -23.74 16.99 -18.51
C ALA A 297 -22.26 16.60 -18.47
N GLY A 298 -21.92 15.33 -18.24
CA GLY A 298 -20.56 14.81 -18.25
C GLY A 298 -20.32 13.78 -19.34
N LEU A 299 -19.25 12.98 -19.22
CA LEU A 299 -18.88 11.99 -20.21
C LEU A 299 -19.88 10.84 -20.30
N GLY A 300 -20.28 10.28 -19.16
CA GLY A 300 -21.28 9.23 -19.07
C GLY A 300 -20.95 7.96 -19.87
N GLU A 301 -19.65 7.62 -20.01
CA GLU A 301 -19.21 6.44 -20.77
C GLU A 301 -19.44 5.15 -20.01
N ILE A 302 -19.38 5.23 -18.68
CA ILE A 302 -19.67 4.12 -17.78
C ILE A 302 -20.63 4.56 -16.68
N GLU A 303 -21.24 3.58 -16.03
CA GLU A 303 -21.98 3.76 -14.79
C GLU A 303 -21.38 2.85 -13.71
N LEU A 304 -20.90 3.44 -12.63
CA LEU A 304 -20.40 2.74 -11.46
C LEU A 304 -21.55 2.22 -10.60
N PRO A 305 -21.37 1.13 -9.84
CA PRO A 305 -22.40 0.62 -8.93
C PRO A 305 -22.89 1.68 -7.95
N ALA A 306 -24.20 1.78 -7.79
CA ALA A 306 -24.83 2.64 -6.79
C ALA A 306 -24.72 2.00 -5.40
N LEU A 307 -23.79 2.50 -4.58
CA LEU A 307 -23.50 1.91 -3.27
C LEU A 307 -24.18 2.60 -2.10
N GLN A 308 -24.50 3.89 -2.27
CA GLN A 308 -25.20 4.70 -1.25
C GLN A 308 -25.82 5.95 -1.88
N PRO A 309 -26.80 6.60 -1.23
CA PRO A 309 -27.28 7.91 -1.66
C PRO A 309 -26.13 8.91 -1.74
N GLY A 310 -26.07 9.68 -2.83
CA GLY A 310 -24.95 10.59 -3.10
C GLY A 310 -25.14 12.01 -2.57
N SER A 311 -26.35 12.34 -2.06
CA SER A 311 -26.66 13.69 -1.58
C SER A 311 -27.76 13.68 -0.56
N SER A 312 -27.67 14.55 0.44
CA SER A 312 -28.71 14.78 1.43
C SER A 312 -29.89 15.63 0.90
N ILE A 313 -29.69 16.40 -0.18
CA ILE A 313 -30.67 17.35 -0.73
C ILE A 313 -30.99 17.15 -2.22
N MET A 314 -30.28 16.25 -2.93
CA MET A 314 -30.51 15.97 -4.33
C MET A 314 -30.90 14.49 -4.52
N PRO A 315 -32.22 14.16 -4.48
CA PRO A 315 -32.68 12.79 -4.64
C PRO A 315 -32.23 12.17 -5.96
N GLY A 316 -31.81 10.92 -5.94
CA GLY A 316 -31.35 10.19 -7.13
C GLY A 316 -29.90 10.45 -7.56
N LYS A 317 -29.19 11.39 -6.91
CA LYS A 317 -27.77 11.60 -7.18
C LYS A 317 -26.94 10.47 -6.58
N VAL A 318 -26.09 9.82 -7.40
CA VAL A 318 -25.14 8.80 -6.98
C VAL A 318 -23.72 9.29 -7.26
N ASN A 319 -22.84 9.20 -6.27
CA ASN A 319 -21.44 9.64 -6.38
C ASN A 319 -20.48 8.43 -6.57
N PRO A 320 -19.33 8.64 -7.21
CA PRO A 320 -18.31 7.59 -7.40
C PRO A 320 -17.47 7.38 -6.14
N VAL A 321 -18.11 6.98 -5.03
CA VAL A 321 -17.53 7.00 -3.67
C VAL A 321 -16.28 6.14 -3.50
N ILE A 322 -16.16 5.01 -4.22
CA ILE A 322 -14.96 4.16 -4.12
C ILE A 322 -13.75 4.81 -4.83
N PRO A 323 -13.86 5.34 -6.06
CA PRO A 323 -12.80 6.16 -6.65
C PRO A 323 -12.42 7.39 -5.79
N GLU A 324 -13.38 8.07 -5.15
CA GLU A 324 -13.10 9.18 -4.24
C GLU A 324 -12.29 8.73 -3.03
N ALA A 325 -12.69 7.64 -2.37
CA ALA A 325 -11.94 7.05 -1.26
C ALA A 325 -10.53 6.61 -1.69
N THR A 326 -10.40 6.04 -2.90
CA THR A 326 -9.10 5.64 -3.47
C THR A 326 -8.19 6.86 -3.65
N ALA A 327 -8.71 7.98 -4.14
CA ALA A 327 -7.95 9.22 -4.28
C ALA A 327 -7.49 9.78 -2.92
N MET A 328 -8.34 9.73 -1.88
CA MET A 328 -7.98 10.15 -0.53
C MET A 328 -6.89 9.24 0.07
N VAL A 329 -6.99 7.93 -0.10
CA VAL A 329 -5.94 6.97 0.33
C VAL A 329 -4.62 7.27 -0.37
N ALA A 330 -4.63 7.51 -1.67
CA ALA A 330 -3.43 7.83 -2.41
C ALA A 330 -2.76 9.12 -1.90
N ALA A 331 -3.55 10.16 -1.62
CA ALA A 331 -3.05 11.41 -1.04
C ALA A 331 -2.42 11.17 0.35
N GLN A 332 -3.07 10.38 1.21
CA GLN A 332 -2.54 10.04 2.54
C GLN A 332 -1.22 9.28 2.44
N VAL A 333 -1.11 8.29 1.56
CA VAL A 333 0.14 7.52 1.37
C VAL A 333 1.28 8.39 0.88
N ILE A 334 1.01 9.36 -0.01
CA ILE A 334 2.01 10.34 -0.46
C ILE A 334 2.49 11.21 0.72
N GLY A 335 1.59 11.65 1.59
CA GLY A 335 1.93 12.39 2.81
C GLY A 335 2.75 11.56 3.79
N ASN A 336 2.38 10.29 3.98
CA ASN A 336 3.12 9.34 4.82
C ASN A 336 4.55 9.12 4.31
N ASP A 337 4.74 9.02 2.98
CA ASP A 337 6.06 8.87 2.36
C ASP A 337 6.97 10.08 2.65
N ALA A 338 6.43 11.29 2.61
CA ALA A 338 7.17 12.49 3.00
C ALA A 338 7.63 12.42 4.47
N THR A 339 6.73 12.00 5.37
CA THR A 339 7.06 11.83 6.80
C THR A 339 8.13 10.75 7.00
N ILE A 340 8.02 9.61 6.31
CA ILE A 340 9.00 8.52 6.39
C ILE A 340 10.36 8.98 5.84
N THR A 341 10.39 9.75 4.76
CA THR A 341 11.62 10.31 4.17
C THR A 341 12.33 11.23 5.16
N ILE A 342 11.59 12.16 5.81
CA ILE A 342 12.14 13.04 6.84
C ILE A 342 12.63 12.22 8.04
N GLY A 343 11.86 11.22 8.47
CA GLY A 343 12.26 10.31 9.53
C GLY A 343 13.54 9.53 9.19
N GLY A 344 13.65 9.02 7.97
CA GLY A 344 14.82 8.27 7.50
C GLY A 344 16.11 9.09 7.51
N GLN A 345 16.05 10.34 7.02
CA GLN A 345 17.22 11.25 7.02
C GLN A 345 17.65 11.75 8.41
N SER A 346 16.83 11.53 9.44
CA SER A 346 17.06 12.05 10.80
C SER A 346 17.94 11.13 11.66
N GLY A 347 18.56 10.08 11.09
CA GLY A 347 19.54 9.25 11.78
C GLY A 347 20.80 10.03 12.13
N ASN A 348 21.31 9.84 13.35
CA ASN A 348 22.53 10.48 13.82
C ASN A 348 23.45 9.42 14.43
N PHE A 349 24.69 9.34 13.94
CA PHE A 349 25.69 8.38 14.38
C PHE A 349 25.16 6.94 14.35
N GLN A 350 24.96 6.29 15.50
CA GLN A 350 24.66 4.87 15.61
C GLN A 350 23.15 4.56 15.75
N LEU A 351 22.25 5.57 15.74
CA LEU A 351 20.82 5.32 15.92
C LEU A 351 19.96 6.36 15.20
N ASN A 352 18.91 5.88 14.52
CA ASN A 352 17.80 6.70 14.11
C ASN A 352 16.79 6.83 15.27
N VAL A 353 16.35 8.06 15.57
CA VAL A 353 15.42 8.33 16.68
C VAL A 353 14.07 8.88 16.20
N MET A 354 13.62 8.44 15.02
CA MET A 354 12.30 8.67 14.45
C MET A 354 11.54 7.36 14.18
N LEU A 355 11.97 6.27 14.81
CA LEU A 355 11.52 4.91 14.51
C LEU A 355 10.00 4.70 14.68
N PRO A 356 9.33 5.17 15.75
CA PRO A 356 7.89 4.94 15.91
C PRO A 356 7.04 5.62 14.84
N VAL A 357 7.37 6.85 14.44
CA VAL A 357 6.62 7.56 13.40
C VAL A 357 6.86 6.94 12.02
N ILE A 358 8.06 6.43 11.73
CA ILE A 358 8.36 5.66 10.52
C ILE A 358 7.50 4.39 10.50
N ALA A 359 7.50 3.61 11.58
CA ALA A 359 6.71 2.39 11.71
C ALA A 359 5.22 2.64 11.46
N TYR A 360 4.66 3.64 12.13
CA TYR A 360 3.24 3.98 12.03
C TYR A 360 2.83 4.32 10.59
N ASN A 361 3.54 5.28 9.97
CA ASN A 361 3.19 5.74 8.62
C ASN A 361 3.40 4.66 7.55
N LEU A 362 4.45 3.83 7.70
CA LEU A 362 4.72 2.73 6.77
C LEU A 362 3.62 1.66 6.83
N LEU A 363 3.27 1.21 8.02
CA LEU A 363 2.24 0.18 8.22
C LEU A 363 0.85 0.70 7.83
N GLN A 364 0.51 1.95 8.16
CA GLN A 364 -0.72 2.58 7.71
C GLN A 364 -0.80 2.59 6.17
N SER A 365 0.28 2.97 5.49
CA SER A 365 0.31 3.01 4.02
C SER A 365 0.09 1.63 3.40
N ILE A 366 0.74 0.59 3.93
CA ILE A 366 0.56 -0.79 3.45
C ILE A 366 -0.90 -1.22 3.61
N GLN A 367 -1.49 -0.99 4.77
CA GLN A 367 -2.85 -1.41 5.08
C GLN A 367 -3.90 -0.66 4.26
N LEU A 368 -3.76 0.67 4.14
CA LEU A 368 -4.65 1.50 3.32
C LEU A 368 -4.65 1.04 1.86
N LEU A 369 -3.46 0.81 1.28
CA LEU A 369 -3.33 0.36 -0.10
C LEU A 369 -3.88 -1.05 -0.30
N ALA A 370 -3.67 -1.96 0.65
CA ALA A 370 -4.24 -3.31 0.59
C ALA A 370 -5.77 -3.27 0.57
N ASN A 371 -6.37 -2.52 1.49
CA ASN A 371 -7.81 -2.43 1.63
C ASN A 371 -8.47 -1.74 0.43
N VAL A 372 -7.93 -0.58 0.02
CA VAL A 372 -8.53 0.17 -1.09
C VAL A 372 -8.39 -0.54 -2.43
N SER A 373 -7.32 -1.31 -2.64
CA SER A 373 -7.16 -2.13 -3.85
C SER A 373 -8.26 -3.18 -3.99
N ARG A 374 -8.65 -3.83 -2.88
CA ARG A 374 -9.79 -4.77 -2.87
C ARG A 374 -11.12 -4.05 -3.14
N LEU A 375 -11.35 -2.92 -2.47
CA LEU A 375 -12.57 -2.15 -2.67
C LEU A 375 -12.70 -1.63 -4.11
N LEU A 376 -11.62 -1.13 -4.69
CA LEU A 376 -11.58 -0.67 -6.07
C LEU A 376 -11.88 -1.82 -7.07
N ALA A 377 -11.31 -3.01 -6.81
CA ALA A 377 -11.58 -4.21 -7.60
C ALA A 377 -13.05 -4.61 -7.53
N ASP A 378 -13.58 -4.82 -6.32
CA ASP A 378 -14.85 -5.49 -6.10
C ASP A 378 -16.05 -4.57 -6.24
N LYS A 379 -15.90 -3.29 -5.82
CA LYS A 379 -17.02 -2.34 -5.74
C LYS A 379 -17.03 -1.26 -6.83
N ALA A 380 -15.97 -1.20 -7.65
CA ALA A 380 -15.93 -0.28 -8.78
C ALA A 380 -15.69 -1.02 -10.10
N ILE A 381 -14.49 -1.64 -10.27
CA ILE A 381 -14.07 -2.19 -11.58
C ILE A 381 -14.89 -3.41 -11.98
N ALA A 382 -15.17 -4.33 -11.04
CA ALA A 382 -15.93 -5.54 -11.36
C ALA A 382 -17.35 -5.25 -11.83
N GLY A 383 -17.98 -4.20 -11.33
CA GLY A 383 -19.42 -3.96 -11.48
C GLY A 383 -19.81 -2.79 -12.37
N PHE A 384 -18.90 -2.01 -12.92
CA PHE A 384 -19.31 -0.91 -13.78
C PHE A 384 -19.93 -1.41 -15.09
N THR A 385 -20.95 -0.72 -15.58
CA THR A 385 -21.56 -0.95 -16.89
C THR A 385 -21.05 0.08 -17.91
N VAL A 386 -21.11 -0.30 -19.20
CA VAL A 386 -20.67 0.58 -20.29
C VAL A 386 -21.87 1.11 -21.04
N ASN A 387 -21.99 2.42 -21.16
CA ASN A 387 -23.03 3.09 -21.94
C ASN A 387 -22.67 3.09 -23.43
N ARG A 388 -23.02 1.99 -24.12
CA ARG A 388 -22.64 1.75 -25.52
C ARG A 388 -23.23 2.77 -26.49
N GLU A 389 -24.42 3.25 -26.23
CA GLU A 389 -25.08 4.26 -27.08
C GLU A 389 -24.35 5.60 -26.99
N ARG A 390 -24.00 6.03 -25.78
CA ARG A 390 -23.26 7.28 -25.60
C ARG A 390 -21.90 7.24 -26.27
N ILE A 391 -21.18 6.11 -26.11
CA ILE A 391 -19.86 5.89 -26.71
C ILE A 391 -19.96 5.90 -28.23
N LYS A 392 -20.96 5.21 -28.80
CA LYS A 392 -21.19 5.17 -30.24
C LYS A 392 -21.47 6.57 -30.79
N LEU A 393 -22.36 7.34 -30.16
CA LEU A 393 -22.65 8.71 -30.55
C LEU A 393 -21.41 9.61 -30.56
N ALA A 394 -20.55 9.46 -29.51
CA ALA A 394 -19.31 10.22 -29.45
C ALA A 394 -18.32 9.82 -30.55
N LEU A 395 -18.18 8.51 -30.83
CA LEU A 395 -17.33 8.02 -31.93
C LEU A 395 -17.84 8.50 -33.30
N ASP A 396 -19.13 8.37 -33.59
CA ASP A 396 -19.71 8.76 -34.89
C ASP A 396 -19.49 10.26 -35.19
N ARG A 397 -19.43 11.09 -34.16
CA ARG A 397 -19.22 12.54 -34.27
C ARG A 397 -17.77 12.97 -34.09
N ASN A 398 -16.85 12.07 -33.79
CA ASN A 398 -15.45 12.40 -33.59
C ASN A 398 -14.76 12.76 -34.91
N PRO A 399 -14.47 14.03 -35.20
CA PRO A 399 -13.89 14.45 -36.48
C PRO A 399 -12.42 14.01 -36.63
N ILE A 400 -11.75 13.64 -35.52
CA ILE A 400 -10.35 13.19 -35.53
C ILE A 400 -10.19 11.84 -36.24
N LEU A 401 -11.26 11.05 -36.34
CA LEU A 401 -11.26 9.80 -37.14
C LEU A 401 -10.82 10.02 -38.60
N VAL A 402 -10.96 11.22 -39.12
CA VAL A 402 -10.48 11.58 -40.49
C VAL A 402 -8.99 11.31 -40.66
N THR A 403 -8.21 11.29 -39.57
CA THR A 403 -6.78 10.94 -39.57
C THR A 403 -6.52 9.60 -40.28
N ALA A 404 -7.47 8.67 -40.21
CA ALA A 404 -7.41 7.38 -40.92
C ALA A 404 -7.52 7.53 -42.45
N LEU A 405 -8.04 8.63 -42.95
CA LEU A 405 -8.19 8.91 -44.36
C LEU A 405 -6.96 9.64 -44.95
N ASN A 406 -6.09 10.24 -44.11
CA ASN A 406 -4.94 11.01 -44.59
C ASN A 406 -4.06 10.27 -45.60
N PRO A 407 -3.80 8.95 -45.45
CA PRO A 407 -3.05 8.19 -46.42
C PRO A 407 -3.71 8.13 -47.83
N VAL A 408 -5.04 8.26 -47.88
CA VAL A 408 -5.82 8.15 -49.13
C VAL A 408 -6.13 9.51 -49.75
N ILE A 409 -6.48 10.51 -48.91
CA ILE A 409 -6.97 11.81 -49.40
C ILE A 409 -5.97 12.98 -49.16
N GLY A 410 -4.88 12.74 -48.48
CA GLY A 410 -3.90 13.74 -48.05
C GLY A 410 -4.32 14.54 -46.79
N TYR A 411 -3.35 15.09 -46.10
CA TYR A 411 -3.56 15.81 -44.82
C TYR A 411 -4.46 17.04 -44.94
N GLU A 412 -4.27 17.88 -45.98
CA GLU A 412 -5.03 19.12 -46.15
C GLU A 412 -6.52 18.86 -46.35
N LYS A 413 -6.85 17.88 -47.20
CA LYS A 413 -8.23 17.49 -47.45
C LYS A 413 -8.86 16.83 -46.22
N GLY A 414 -8.07 16.04 -45.47
CA GLY A 414 -8.46 15.49 -44.18
C GLY A 414 -8.80 16.58 -43.17
N ALA A 415 -7.92 17.56 -43.00
CA ALA A 415 -8.11 18.69 -42.10
C ALA A 415 -9.35 19.54 -42.47
N ALA A 416 -9.59 19.79 -43.78
CA ALA A 416 -10.77 20.51 -44.23
C ALA A 416 -12.06 19.75 -43.92
N THR A 417 -12.06 18.42 -44.13
CA THR A 417 -13.21 17.53 -43.84
C THR A 417 -13.51 17.50 -42.34
N ALA A 418 -12.48 17.40 -41.48
CA ALA A 418 -12.63 17.45 -40.01
C ALA A 418 -13.23 18.77 -39.55
N LYS A 419 -12.69 19.89 -40.06
CA LYS A 419 -13.14 21.24 -39.70
C LYS A 419 -14.62 21.46 -40.09
N GLN A 420 -15.02 20.94 -41.27
CA GLN A 420 -16.40 20.99 -41.71
C GLN A 420 -17.33 20.15 -40.84
N ALA A 421 -16.96 18.90 -40.56
CA ALA A 421 -17.73 18.02 -39.67
C ALA A 421 -17.94 18.63 -38.26
N TYR A 422 -16.87 19.21 -37.69
CA TYR A 422 -16.95 19.90 -36.42
C TYR A 422 -17.87 21.12 -36.45
N LYS A 423 -17.75 21.98 -37.48
CA LYS A 423 -18.57 23.18 -37.63
C LYS A 423 -20.06 22.87 -37.80
N GLU A 424 -20.36 21.81 -38.56
CA GLU A 424 -21.72 21.40 -38.84
C GLU A 424 -22.34 20.47 -37.78
N GLY A 425 -21.55 19.97 -36.83
CA GLY A 425 -21.98 19.01 -35.79
C GLY A 425 -22.44 17.67 -36.39
N ARG A 426 -21.98 17.33 -37.59
CA ARG A 426 -22.38 16.12 -38.32
C ARG A 426 -21.38 14.98 -38.16
N PRO A 427 -21.86 13.71 -38.31
CA PRO A 427 -20.97 12.56 -38.36
C PRO A 427 -19.88 12.72 -39.42
N ILE A 428 -18.64 12.35 -39.09
CA ILE A 428 -17.50 12.46 -40.00
C ILE A 428 -17.71 11.67 -41.30
N LEU A 429 -18.35 10.51 -41.23
CA LEU A 429 -18.69 9.68 -42.39
C LEU A 429 -19.54 10.45 -43.40
N ASP A 430 -20.57 11.17 -42.94
CA ASP A 430 -21.49 11.88 -43.83
C ASP A 430 -20.82 13.06 -44.55
N VAL A 431 -19.92 13.75 -43.83
CA VAL A 431 -19.14 14.85 -44.43
C VAL A 431 -18.08 14.31 -45.38
N ALA A 432 -17.41 13.21 -45.02
CA ALA A 432 -16.39 12.58 -45.85
C ALA A 432 -16.97 12.07 -47.19
N VAL A 433 -18.18 11.53 -47.20
CA VAL A 433 -18.88 11.16 -48.48
C VAL A 433 -18.96 12.34 -49.41
N GLN A 434 -19.26 13.54 -48.89
CA GLN A 434 -19.42 14.77 -49.72
C GLN A 434 -18.08 15.38 -50.16
N THR A 435 -17.05 15.26 -49.33
CA THR A 435 -15.79 16.02 -49.53
C THR A 435 -14.67 15.20 -50.16
N THR A 436 -14.73 13.86 -50.09
CA THR A 436 -13.60 13.02 -50.52
C THR A 436 -13.79 12.39 -51.91
N GLY A 437 -15.03 12.16 -52.34
CA GLY A 437 -15.35 11.41 -53.55
C GLY A 437 -15.26 9.88 -53.37
N LEU A 438 -15.00 9.40 -52.16
CA LEU A 438 -15.00 7.97 -51.88
C LEU A 438 -16.41 7.45 -51.64
N SER A 439 -16.65 6.19 -51.95
CA SER A 439 -17.94 5.54 -51.68
C SER A 439 -18.20 5.43 -50.18
N ARG A 440 -19.46 5.45 -49.76
CA ARG A 440 -19.85 5.31 -48.35
C ARG A 440 -19.34 4.01 -47.73
N ASP A 441 -19.30 2.93 -48.52
CA ASP A 441 -18.85 1.63 -48.00
C ASP A 441 -17.33 1.58 -47.81
N ALA A 442 -16.56 2.15 -48.73
CA ALA A 442 -15.11 2.33 -48.55
C ALA A 442 -14.80 3.20 -47.34
N LEU A 443 -15.54 4.29 -47.14
CA LEU A 443 -15.37 5.16 -45.95
C LEU A 443 -15.76 4.46 -44.67
N LYS A 444 -16.79 3.63 -44.61
CA LYS A 444 -17.12 2.83 -43.42
C LYS A 444 -16.00 1.87 -43.04
N GLU A 445 -15.35 1.25 -44.00
CA GLU A 445 -14.23 0.35 -43.76
C GLU A 445 -13.01 1.12 -43.27
N LEU A 446 -12.67 2.24 -43.90
CA LEU A 446 -11.53 3.08 -43.50
C LEU A 446 -11.73 3.74 -42.13
N LEU A 447 -12.93 4.12 -41.76
CA LEU A 447 -13.30 4.79 -40.52
C LEU A 447 -13.81 3.84 -39.43
N ASP A 448 -13.75 2.51 -39.63
CA ASP A 448 -14.18 1.55 -38.59
C ASP A 448 -13.38 1.74 -37.32
N PRO A 449 -14.01 2.24 -36.23
CA PRO A 449 -13.30 2.56 -35.01
C PRO A 449 -12.57 1.35 -34.39
N LEU A 450 -13.14 0.15 -34.49
CA LEU A 450 -12.52 -1.05 -33.96
C LEU A 450 -11.28 -1.46 -34.74
N ALA A 451 -11.34 -1.35 -36.08
CA ALA A 451 -10.18 -1.62 -36.92
C ALA A 451 -9.05 -0.62 -36.67
N LEU A 452 -9.37 0.64 -36.37
CA LEU A 452 -8.39 1.68 -36.05
C LEU A 452 -7.62 1.42 -34.75
N THR A 453 -8.17 0.65 -33.83
CA THR A 453 -7.48 0.31 -32.56
C THR A 453 -6.36 -0.74 -32.73
N ARG A 454 -6.21 -1.35 -33.90
CA ARG A 454 -5.23 -2.43 -34.14
C ARG A 454 -3.85 -1.91 -34.52
N GLY A 455 -3.72 -0.60 -34.80
CA GLY A 455 -2.48 0.01 -35.26
C GLY A 455 -2.01 -0.47 -36.63
N GLY A 456 -0.72 -0.28 -36.92
CA GLY A 456 -0.11 -0.67 -38.19
C GLY A 456 -0.30 0.36 -39.35
N ILE A 457 0.51 0.18 -40.40
CA ILE A 457 0.39 0.97 -41.63
C ILE A 457 -0.63 0.27 -42.53
N ARG A 458 -1.68 0.96 -42.94
CA ARG A 458 -2.67 0.43 -43.86
C ARG A 458 -2.16 0.61 -45.30
N GLU A 459 -2.27 -0.44 -46.12
CA GLU A 459 -1.86 -0.39 -47.52
C GLU A 459 -2.62 0.74 -48.21
N GLY A 460 -1.89 1.65 -48.84
CA GLY A 460 -2.41 2.86 -49.54
C GLY A 460 -1.93 4.19 -48.95
N GLY A 461 -1.16 4.18 -47.82
CA GLY A 461 -0.61 5.39 -47.19
C GLY A 461 0.88 5.52 -47.30
N SER A 462 1.35 6.53 -48.05
CA SER A 462 2.68 7.09 -47.82
C SER A 462 2.69 7.70 -46.42
N GLY A 463 3.55 7.20 -45.53
CA GLY A 463 3.72 7.72 -44.17
C GLY A 463 4.05 9.21 -44.24
N GLY A 464 3.13 10.05 -43.77
CA GLY A 464 3.43 11.42 -43.45
C GLY A 464 4.09 11.43 -42.10
N GLY A 465 5.37 11.84 -42.04
CA GLY A 465 6.13 12.13 -40.82
C GLY A 465 5.61 13.37 -40.08
#